data_8240228fb55ea585aeeab4ef0144069f
#
_entry.id   8240228fb55ea585aeeab4ef0144069f
#
_cell.length_a   1.000
_cell.length_b   1.000
_cell.length_c   1.000
_cell.angle_alpha   90.00
_cell.angle_beta   90.00
_cell.angle_gamma   90.00
#
_symmetry.space_group_name_H-M   'P 1'
#
loop_
_entity.id
_entity.type
_entity.pdbx_description
1 polymer ?
#
loop_
_entity_poly.entity_id
_entity_poly.type
_entity_poly.pdbx_seq_one_letter_code
_entity_poly.pdbx_strand_id
1 'polypeptide(L)'
;MCEGFAALFANLALHAGLQSVVITGHGDGVGALAQIPPEQPVPPYASNHAWNAVKLDDRDGGWHLIDPTWGAGALMNNKYAQKLNSAWFTMSTDEFAIKHFPTDQSQWYSIPHSMGGPLRHPTWEEYMRAESRTNDVTPLSTLSELGVTSPSCFTPRSKLVDLSAAFAQGPKMRFEMRRICTHWEKVRSKGRPKRPFILSFGNGPDTQRLPFTPMPRGAGWFAVADIADMRRRCKIGDQVFAFVVTSFDGGDGFGVNASDVTSSIGKKAWGGASLTSWTIHAM
;
A
#
# COMPACT_ATOMS: atom_id res chain seq x y z
N MET A 1 20.83 -11.83 -5.74
CA MET A 1 20.61 -10.38 -6.05
C MET A 1 20.31 -9.58 -4.79
N CYS A 2 19.35 -9.98 -3.96
CA CYS A 2 18.97 -9.26 -2.72
C CYS A 2 20.13 -9.15 -1.71
N GLU A 3 20.90 -10.20 -1.52
CA GLU A 3 22.09 -10.18 -0.65
C GLU A 3 23.11 -9.12 -1.10
N GLY A 4 23.31 -8.94 -2.42
CA GLY A 4 24.21 -7.91 -2.94
C GLY A 4 23.73 -6.49 -2.64
N PHE A 5 22.42 -6.22 -2.77
CA PHE A 5 21.84 -4.93 -2.38
C PHE A 5 21.93 -4.70 -0.88
N ALA A 6 21.62 -5.71 -0.07
CA ALA A 6 21.69 -5.62 1.38
C ALA A 6 23.14 -5.40 1.88
N ALA A 7 24.12 -6.13 1.31
CA ALA A 7 25.53 -5.95 1.65
C ALA A 7 26.05 -4.56 1.22
N LEU A 8 25.68 -4.09 0.03
CA LEU A 8 26.06 -2.76 -0.43
C LEU A 8 25.49 -1.67 0.49
N PHE A 9 24.20 -1.78 0.85
CA PHE A 9 23.57 -0.84 1.77
C PHE A 9 24.28 -0.83 3.13
N ALA A 10 24.59 -2.01 3.70
CA ALA A 10 25.28 -2.08 4.98
C ALA A 10 26.68 -1.42 4.94
N ASN A 11 27.41 -1.61 3.85
CA ASN A 11 28.72 -0.95 3.66
C ASN A 11 28.57 0.57 3.54
N LEU A 12 27.61 1.06 2.76
CA LEU A 12 27.37 2.50 2.62
C LEU A 12 26.92 3.13 3.95
N ALA A 13 26.06 2.45 4.72
CA ALA A 13 25.63 2.89 6.05
C ALA A 13 26.82 2.99 7.01
N LEU A 14 27.72 1.98 7.00
CA LEU A 14 28.95 1.98 7.82
C LEU A 14 29.83 3.18 7.46
N HIS A 15 30.04 3.46 6.19
CA HIS A 15 30.83 4.62 5.75
C HIS A 15 30.16 5.96 6.10
N ALA A 16 28.84 5.98 6.25
CA ALA A 16 28.09 7.14 6.74
C ALA A 16 28.07 7.25 8.28
N GLY A 17 28.76 6.36 8.99
CA GLY A 17 28.80 6.35 10.46
C GLY A 17 27.58 5.70 11.13
N LEU A 18 26.75 5.00 10.37
CA LEU A 18 25.55 4.32 10.88
C LEU A 18 25.83 2.84 11.16
N GLN A 19 25.17 2.30 12.17
CA GLN A 19 25.16 0.86 12.41
C GLN A 19 24.13 0.23 11.48
N SER A 20 24.51 -0.82 10.77
CA SER A 20 23.59 -1.60 9.93
C SER A 20 23.93 -3.07 9.98
N VAL A 21 22.92 -3.92 9.93
CA VAL A 21 23.03 -5.37 9.84
C VAL A 21 22.27 -5.89 8.62
N VAL A 22 22.81 -6.95 8.02
CA VAL A 22 22.10 -7.72 6.98
C VAL A 22 21.25 -8.78 7.66
N ILE A 23 20.00 -8.88 7.28
CA ILE A 23 19.05 -9.88 7.76
C ILE A 23 18.70 -10.77 6.59
N THR A 24 18.72 -12.09 6.81
CA THR A 24 18.22 -13.07 5.83
C THR A 24 16.92 -13.69 6.33
N GLY A 25 16.04 -14.03 5.39
CA GLY A 25 14.77 -14.60 5.76
C GLY A 25 13.84 -14.84 4.58
N HIS A 26 12.55 -14.95 4.89
CA HIS A 26 11.50 -15.03 3.89
C HIS A 26 10.96 -13.64 3.58
N GLY A 27 10.93 -13.31 2.29
CA GLY A 27 10.29 -12.10 1.78
C GLY A 27 9.12 -12.46 0.85
N ASP A 28 7.96 -11.91 1.12
CA ASP A 28 6.78 -12.05 0.27
C ASP A 28 6.77 -10.99 -0.83
N GLY A 29 7.24 -11.37 -2.00
CA GLY A 29 7.18 -10.54 -3.20
C GLY A 29 5.75 -10.26 -3.67
N VAL A 30 5.63 -9.45 -4.73
CA VAL A 30 4.34 -9.09 -5.32
C VAL A 30 3.61 -10.34 -5.82
N GLY A 31 2.40 -10.57 -5.33
CA GLY A 31 1.49 -11.63 -5.78
C GLY A 31 1.46 -12.90 -4.94
N ALA A 32 2.26 -13.02 -3.88
CA ALA A 32 2.35 -14.24 -3.08
C ALA A 32 1.29 -14.40 -1.98
N LEU A 33 0.43 -13.40 -1.77
CA LEU A 33 -0.48 -13.37 -0.62
C LEU A 33 -1.86 -13.96 -0.95
N ALA A 34 -1.91 -15.28 -1.22
CA ALA A 34 -3.17 -15.99 -1.10
C ALA A 34 -3.39 -16.40 0.36
N GLN A 35 -4.59 -16.18 0.88
CA GLN A 35 -4.96 -16.70 2.20
C GLN A 35 -4.84 -18.22 2.20
N ILE A 36 -4.09 -18.77 3.16
CA ILE A 36 -3.99 -20.22 3.32
C ILE A 36 -5.21 -20.67 4.14
N PRO A 37 -6.13 -21.48 3.57
CA PRO A 37 -7.28 -21.97 4.31
C PRO A 37 -6.83 -22.72 5.57
N PRO A 38 -7.61 -22.69 6.67
CA PRO A 38 -7.23 -23.34 7.93
C PRO A 38 -6.92 -24.83 7.79
N GLU A 39 -7.61 -25.51 6.87
CA GLU A 39 -7.44 -26.94 6.59
C GLU A 39 -6.21 -27.27 5.73
N GLN A 40 -5.59 -26.28 5.09
CA GLN A 40 -4.39 -26.49 4.30
C GLN A 40 -3.13 -26.35 5.16
N PRO A 41 -2.12 -27.23 4.96
CA PRO A 41 -0.85 -27.08 5.65
C PRO A 41 -0.13 -25.83 5.18
N VAL A 42 0.50 -25.14 6.12
CA VAL A 42 1.41 -24.04 5.80
C VAL A 42 2.64 -24.61 5.10
N PRO A 43 3.12 -23.99 4.00
CA PRO A 43 4.34 -24.44 3.34
C PRO A 43 5.53 -24.39 4.31
N PRO A 44 6.51 -25.29 4.15
CA PRO A 44 7.70 -25.28 4.98
C PRO A 44 8.43 -23.92 4.84
N TYR A 45 9.06 -23.49 5.92
CA TYR A 45 9.86 -22.27 5.90
C TYR A 45 10.97 -22.38 4.85
N ALA A 46 11.13 -21.32 4.07
CA ALA A 46 12.23 -21.18 3.12
C ALA A 46 12.74 -19.73 3.14
N SER A 47 14.04 -19.55 3.37
CA SER A 47 14.72 -18.26 3.21
C SER A 47 14.91 -17.98 1.72
N ASN A 48 14.41 -16.84 1.25
CA ASN A 48 14.45 -16.47 -0.16
C ASN A 48 14.85 -15.00 -0.38
N HIS A 49 15.09 -14.25 0.70
CA HIS A 49 15.30 -12.81 0.65
C HIS A 49 16.32 -12.31 1.68
N ALA A 50 16.85 -11.10 1.43
CA ALA A 50 17.73 -10.40 2.36
C ALA A 50 17.41 -8.90 2.35
N TRP A 51 17.45 -8.29 3.54
CA TRP A 51 17.21 -6.88 3.79
C TRP A 51 18.13 -6.35 4.89
N ASN A 52 17.87 -5.16 5.41
CA ASN A 52 18.69 -4.56 6.45
C ASN A 52 17.86 -4.05 7.63
N ALA A 53 18.49 -4.03 8.81
CA ALA A 53 18.16 -3.07 9.84
C ALA A 53 19.26 -2.03 9.92
N VAL A 54 18.90 -0.76 10.14
CA VAL A 54 19.83 0.35 10.34
C VAL A 54 19.46 1.09 11.61
N LYS A 55 20.43 1.43 12.42
CA LYS A 55 20.21 2.25 13.61
C LYS A 55 20.27 3.72 13.19
N LEU A 56 19.10 4.37 13.19
CA LEU A 56 18.96 5.80 13.07
C LEU A 56 18.98 6.42 14.47
N ASP A 57 19.01 7.74 14.57
CA ASP A 57 19.19 8.47 15.81
C ASP A 57 18.26 8.06 16.96
N ASP A 58 18.71 8.18 18.21
CA ASP A 58 18.24 7.49 19.41
C ASP A 58 16.85 7.82 19.97
N ARG A 59 16.00 8.56 19.25
CA ARG A 59 14.73 9.03 19.83
C ARG A 59 13.70 7.93 20.11
N ASP A 60 13.79 6.78 19.40
CA ASP A 60 12.80 5.69 19.48
C ASP A 60 13.42 4.28 19.63
N GLY A 61 14.61 4.17 20.22
CA GLY A 61 15.32 2.88 20.32
C GLY A 61 15.99 2.44 19.02
N GLY A 62 15.82 3.18 17.98
CA GLY A 62 16.72 3.46 16.88
C GLY A 62 16.82 2.49 15.73
N TRP A 63 16.31 1.28 15.74
CA TRP A 63 16.42 0.37 14.60
C TRP A 63 15.25 0.53 13.62
N HIS A 64 15.59 0.73 12.33
CA HIS A 64 14.64 0.80 11.22
C HIS A 64 14.91 -0.31 10.22
N LEU A 65 13.85 -0.99 9.78
CA LEU A 65 13.94 -2.01 8.75
C LEU A 65 13.89 -1.36 7.36
N ILE A 66 14.78 -1.80 6.48
CA ILE A 66 14.95 -1.25 5.14
C ILE A 66 15.15 -2.39 4.15
N ASP A 67 14.43 -2.37 3.04
CA ASP A 67 14.68 -3.28 1.93
C ASP A 67 15.25 -2.51 0.72
N PRO A 68 16.57 -2.50 0.55
CA PRO A 68 17.19 -1.80 -0.56
C PRO A 68 16.92 -2.48 -1.91
N THR A 69 16.60 -3.77 -1.94
CA THR A 69 16.29 -4.52 -3.16
C THR A 69 14.94 -4.07 -3.74
N TRP A 70 13.89 -4.13 -2.92
CA TRP A 70 12.56 -3.72 -3.33
C TRP A 70 12.42 -2.19 -3.41
N GLY A 71 13.27 -1.48 -2.68
CA GLY A 71 13.38 -0.02 -2.76
C GLY A 71 14.02 0.47 -4.06
N ALA A 72 14.90 -0.31 -4.68
CA ALA A 72 15.61 0.08 -5.90
C ALA A 72 14.85 -0.24 -7.20
N GLY A 73 13.89 -1.17 -7.16
CA GLY A 73 13.12 -1.54 -8.35
C GLY A 73 12.39 -2.86 -8.23
N ALA A 74 11.93 -3.37 -9.35
CA ALA A 74 11.22 -4.64 -9.43
C ALA A 74 11.52 -5.39 -10.75
N LEU A 75 11.32 -6.70 -10.75
CA LEU A 75 11.29 -7.49 -11.96
C LEU A 75 9.92 -7.33 -12.63
N MET A 76 9.91 -6.80 -13.84
CA MET A 76 8.75 -6.69 -14.70
C MET A 76 9.00 -7.47 -15.99
N ASN A 77 8.18 -8.48 -16.27
CA ASN A 77 8.35 -9.35 -17.44
C ASN A 77 9.78 -9.94 -17.55
N ASN A 78 10.32 -10.44 -16.44
CA ASN A 78 11.68 -10.97 -16.31
C ASN A 78 12.82 -9.97 -16.61
N LYS A 79 12.51 -8.68 -16.68
CA LYS A 79 13.50 -7.60 -16.80
C LYS A 79 13.49 -6.73 -15.55
N TYR A 80 14.65 -6.37 -15.06
CA TYR A 80 14.77 -5.45 -13.95
C TYR A 80 14.40 -4.04 -14.42
N ALA A 81 13.38 -3.47 -13.78
CA ALA A 81 12.99 -2.08 -13.95
C ALA A 81 13.47 -1.27 -12.75
N GLN A 82 14.44 -0.39 -12.97
CA GLN A 82 14.90 0.51 -11.92
C GLN A 82 13.81 1.53 -11.59
N LYS A 83 13.34 1.51 -10.36
CA LYS A 83 12.34 2.47 -9.87
C LYS A 83 12.50 2.64 -8.37
N LEU A 84 12.81 3.86 -7.92
CA LEU A 84 12.85 4.15 -6.50
C LEU A 84 11.45 3.98 -5.89
N ASN A 85 11.33 3.05 -4.95
CA ASN A 85 10.16 2.86 -4.09
C ASN A 85 10.54 3.17 -2.64
N SER A 86 10.32 4.40 -2.24
CA SER A 86 10.65 4.87 -0.89
C SER A 86 9.84 4.23 0.23
N ALA A 87 8.75 3.49 -0.08
CA ALA A 87 8.01 2.74 0.92
C ALA A 87 8.93 1.85 1.76
N TRP A 88 9.87 1.17 1.11
CA TRP A 88 10.81 0.24 1.75
C TRP A 88 11.87 0.92 2.63
N PHE A 89 11.83 2.24 2.74
CA PHE A 89 12.67 3.06 3.63
C PHE A 89 11.86 3.83 4.67
N THR A 90 10.54 3.92 4.51
CA THR A 90 9.70 4.85 5.29
C THR A 90 8.50 4.19 5.96
N MET A 91 8.18 2.94 5.63
CA MET A 91 7.10 2.22 6.29
C MET A 91 7.44 1.89 7.74
N SER A 92 6.42 1.74 8.57
CA SER A 92 6.60 1.31 9.94
C SER A 92 7.14 -0.12 10.01
N THR A 93 7.77 -0.48 11.12
CA THR A 93 8.30 -1.82 11.33
C THR A 93 7.20 -2.89 11.30
N ASP A 94 6.00 -2.56 11.80
CA ASP A 94 4.84 -3.46 11.72
C ASP A 94 4.42 -3.76 10.28
N GLU A 95 4.41 -2.74 9.42
CA GLU A 95 4.06 -2.91 8.01
C GLU A 95 5.15 -3.66 7.24
N PHE A 96 6.40 -3.41 7.58
CA PHE A 96 7.54 -4.13 7.02
C PHE A 96 7.48 -5.62 7.38
N ALA A 97 7.19 -5.92 8.64
CA ALA A 97 7.07 -7.27 9.18
C ALA A 97 5.96 -8.11 8.54
N ILE A 98 4.91 -7.47 7.97
CA ILE A 98 3.87 -8.20 7.22
C ILE A 98 4.45 -8.98 6.03
N LYS A 99 5.54 -8.50 5.46
CA LYS A 99 6.16 -9.07 4.25
C LYS A 99 7.52 -9.69 4.46
N HIS A 100 8.06 -9.64 5.67
CA HIS A 100 9.39 -10.13 5.97
C HIS A 100 9.38 -10.97 7.24
N PHE A 101 9.88 -12.20 7.15
CA PHE A 101 10.05 -13.10 8.28
C PHE A 101 11.51 -13.50 8.39
N PRO A 102 12.27 -13.05 9.41
CA PRO A 102 13.69 -13.34 9.54
C PRO A 102 13.93 -14.81 9.88
N THR A 103 15.04 -15.37 9.37
CA THR A 103 15.49 -16.71 9.73
C THR A 103 15.86 -16.79 11.21
N ASP A 104 16.60 -15.79 11.68
CA ASP A 104 16.96 -15.63 13.09
C ASP A 104 15.93 -14.76 13.79
N GLN A 105 15.19 -15.35 14.71
CA GLN A 105 14.11 -14.68 15.44
C GLN A 105 14.63 -13.51 16.31
N SER A 106 15.91 -13.47 16.68
CA SER A 106 16.51 -12.32 17.36
C SER A 106 16.60 -11.07 16.48
N GLN A 107 16.50 -11.23 15.15
CA GLN A 107 16.63 -10.17 14.16
C GLN A 107 15.29 -9.53 13.75
N TRP A 108 14.22 -9.72 14.51
CA TRP A 108 12.97 -8.99 14.27
C TRP A 108 13.11 -7.48 14.48
N TYR A 109 13.99 -7.05 15.37
CA TYR A 109 14.23 -5.65 15.79
C TYR A 109 12.97 -4.89 16.27
N SER A 110 11.79 -5.45 16.13
CA SER A 110 10.54 -5.02 16.74
C SER A 110 9.55 -6.18 16.78
N ILE A 111 8.60 -6.11 17.69
CA ILE A 111 7.49 -7.06 17.77
C ILE A 111 6.33 -6.47 16.97
N PRO A 112 5.86 -7.14 15.90
CA PRO A 112 4.75 -6.62 15.09
C PRO A 112 3.46 -6.59 15.92
N HIS A 113 2.97 -5.41 16.27
CA HIS A 113 1.73 -5.21 17.03
C HIS A 113 0.50 -5.62 16.22
N SER A 114 0.59 -5.54 14.89
CA SER A 114 -0.48 -5.88 13.95
C SER A 114 -0.83 -7.37 13.89
N MET A 115 -0.01 -8.24 14.48
CA MET A 115 -0.24 -9.70 14.45
C MET A 115 -1.08 -10.23 15.63
N GLY A 116 -1.60 -9.36 16.49
CA GLY A 116 -2.68 -9.67 17.45
C GLY A 116 -2.39 -10.76 18.48
N GLY A 117 -1.13 -10.96 18.85
CA GLY A 117 -0.68 -11.98 19.80
C GLY A 117 -0.04 -11.39 21.06
N PRO A 118 0.39 -12.26 22.00
CA PRO A 118 1.24 -11.84 23.11
C PRO A 118 2.50 -11.16 22.57
N LEU A 119 3.15 -10.31 23.38
CA LEU A 119 4.39 -9.58 23.03
C LEU A 119 5.57 -10.56 22.80
N ARG A 120 5.49 -11.36 21.76
CA ARG A 120 6.51 -12.29 21.28
C ARG A 120 6.52 -12.28 19.75
N HIS A 121 7.63 -12.72 19.18
CA HIS A 121 7.71 -12.91 17.74
C HIS A 121 6.73 -14.01 17.28
N PRO A 122 6.03 -13.83 16.14
CA PRO A 122 5.16 -14.85 15.62
C PRO A 122 5.96 -16.10 15.20
N THR A 123 5.36 -17.26 15.31
CA THR A 123 5.84 -18.47 14.66
C THR A 123 5.66 -18.35 13.14
N TRP A 124 6.34 -19.21 12.37
CA TRP A 124 6.16 -19.26 10.92
C TRP A 124 4.70 -19.49 10.51
N GLU A 125 4.00 -20.37 11.22
CA GLU A 125 2.58 -20.65 10.96
C GLU A 125 1.69 -19.44 11.26
N GLU A 126 1.87 -18.78 12.40
CA GLU A 126 1.15 -17.55 12.75
C GLU A 126 1.42 -16.45 11.74
N TYR A 127 2.67 -16.29 11.31
CA TYR A 127 3.04 -15.34 10.26
C TYR A 127 2.31 -15.64 8.95
N MET A 128 2.34 -16.89 8.50
CA MET A 128 1.74 -17.28 7.22
C MET A 128 0.20 -17.21 7.21
N ARG A 129 -0.45 -17.35 8.37
CA ARG A 129 -1.91 -17.28 8.52
C ARG A 129 -2.42 -15.90 8.97
N ALA A 130 -1.53 -14.93 9.23
CA ALA A 130 -1.94 -13.62 9.72
C ALA A 130 -2.83 -12.89 8.70
N GLU A 131 -4.00 -12.45 9.14
CA GLU A 131 -4.98 -11.73 8.30
C GLU A 131 -4.39 -10.45 7.70
N SER A 132 -3.56 -9.73 8.45
CA SER A 132 -2.91 -8.51 8.00
C SER A 132 -2.08 -8.71 6.73
N ARG A 133 -1.54 -9.91 6.48
CA ARG A 133 -0.80 -10.23 5.25
C ARG A 133 -1.69 -10.23 4.01
N THR A 134 -2.96 -10.57 4.16
CA THR A 134 -3.88 -10.80 3.04
C THR A 134 -4.92 -9.71 2.90
N ASN A 135 -5.30 -9.07 4.01
CA ASN A 135 -6.45 -8.18 4.06
C ASN A 135 -6.12 -6.69 4.06
N ASP A 136 -4.85 -6.31 4.21
CA ASP A 136 -4.47 -4.91 4.09
C ASP A 136 -4.48 -4.44 2.63
N VAL A 137 -4.89 -3.19 2.42
CA VAL A 137 -4.83 -2.52 1.12
C VAL A 137 -3.39 -2.44 0.64
N THR A 138 -3.14 -2.85 -0.60
CA THR A 138 -1.81 -2.75 -1.21
C THR A 138 -1.73 -1.51 -2.10
N PRO A 139 -0.84 -0.54 -1.80
CA PRO A 139 -0.59 0.58 -2.68
C PRO A 139 0.14 0.09 -3.95
N LEU A 140 -0.34 0.49 -5.12
CA LEU A 140 0.40 0.25 -6.36
C LEU A 140 1.55 1.25 -6.50
N SER A 141 2.54 0.87 -7.29
CA SER A 141 3.83 1.61 -7.41
C SER A 141 3.71 3.09 -7.80
N THR A 142 2.63 3.47 -8.49
CA THR A 142 2.34 4.88 -8.84
C THR A 142 2.05 5.75 -7.62
N LEU A 143 1.55 5.18 -6.54
CA LEU A 143 1.25 5.91 -5.30
C LEU A 143 2.50 6.27 -4.52
N SER A 144 3.58 5.49 -4.64
CA SER A 144 4.84 5.81 -3.96
C SER A 144 5.41 7.18 -4.38
N GLU A 145 5.21 7.56 -5.65
CA GLU A 145 5.60 8.89 -6.15
C GLU A 145 4.79 10.03 -5.53
N LEU A 146 3.62 9.71 -4.99
CA LEU A 146 2.72 10.65 -4.32
C LEU A 146 2.90 10.67 -2.81
N GLY A 147 3.80 9.85 -2.27
CA GLY A 147 4.03 9.71 -0.84
C GLY A 147 2.97 8.87 -0.12
N VAL A 148 2.22 8.03 -0.85
CA VAL A 148 1.27 7.04 -0.32
C VAL A 148 1.90 5.67 -0.51
N THR A 149 2.55 5.16 0.52
CA THR A 149 3.53 4.09 0.35
C THR A 149 3.22 2.82 1.16
N SER A 150 2.27 2.90 2.08
CA SER A 150 1.99 1.81 3.01
C SER A 150 0.49 1.62 3.25
N PRO A 151 0.06 0.45 3.77
CA PRO A 151 -1.34 0.19 4.13
C PRO A 151 -1.92 1.20 5.13
N SER A 152 -1.13 1.73 6.05
CA SER A 152 -1.59 2.75 7.02
C SER A 152 -1.96 4.09 6.37
N CYS A 153 -1.53 4.31 5.12
CA CYS A 153 -1.92 5.47 4.35
C CYS A 153 -3.40 5.43 3.91
N PHE A 154 -4.08 4.29 4.04
CA PHE A 154 -5.45 4.13 3.55
C PHE A 154 -6.49 4.06 4.67
N THR A 155 -7.67 4.58 4.37
CA THR A 155 -8.89 4.34 5.12
C THR A 155 -9.98 3.90 4.12
N PRO A 156 -10.63 2.73 4.29
CA PRO A 156 -10.26 1.68 5.24
C PRO A 156 -8.88 1.10 4.92
N ARG A 157 -8.16 0.68 5.97
CA ARG A 157 -6.89 -0.03 5.83
C ARG A 157 -7.10 -1.46 5.31
N SER A 158 -8.15 -2.13 5.81
CA SER A 158 -8.56 -3.43 5.27
C SER A 158 -9.04 -3.30 3.83
N LYS A 159 -8.56 -4.17 2.96
CA LYS A 159 -9.10 -4.29 1.59
C LYS A 159 -10.50 -4.91 1.56
N LEU A 160 -10.93 -5.59 2.62
CA LEU A 160 -12.26 -6.14 2.78
C LEU A 160 -13.17 -5.10 3.44
N VAL A 161 -14.23 -4.71 2.75
CA VAL A 161 -15.20 -3.70 3.18
C VAL A 161 -16.50 -4.38 3.59
N ASP A 162 -16.86 -4.21 4.86
CA ASP A 162 -18.17 -4.60 5.39
C ASP A 162 -19.08 -3.37 5.42
N LEU A 163 -20.04 -3.33 4.51
CA LEU A 163 -21.00 -2.23 4.43
C LEU A 163 -22.03 -2.25 5.56
N SER A 164 -22.28 -3.42 6.18
CA SER A 164 -23.16 -3.50 7.36
C SER A 164 -22.50 -2.86 8.57
N ALA A 165 -21.26 -3.24 8.86
CA ALA A 165 -20.50 -2.66 9.96
C ALA A 165 -20.24 -1.16 9.74
N ALA A 166 -19.96 -0.74 8.50
CA ALA A 166 -19.78 0.67 8.16
C ALA A 166 -21.09 1.46 8.35
N PHE A 167 -22.24 0.92 7.95
CA PHE A 167 -23.55 1.57 8.11
C PHE A 167 -23.93 1.77 9.58
N ALA A 168 -23.56 0.86 10.46
CA ALA A 168 -23.74 1.00 11.90
C ALA A 168 -23.01 2.23 12.49
N GLN A 169 -21.94 2.69 11.82
CA GLN A 169 -21.18 3.88 12.21
C GLN A 169 -21.71 5.17 11.54
N GLY A 170 -22.60 5.04 10.56
CA GLY A 170 -23.23 6.17 9.85
C GLY A 170 -23.54 5.84 8.39
N PRO A 171 -24.33 6.71 7.73
CA PRO A 171 -24.81 6.47 6.36
C PRO A 171 -23.73 6.65 5.27
N LYS A 172 -22.56 7.14 5.63
CA LYS A 172 -21.50 7.48 4.68
C LYS A 172 -20.21 6.77 5.04
N MET A 173 -19.53 6.26 4.02
CA MET A 173 -18.21 5.65 4.13
C MET A 173 -17.15 6.56 3.52
N ARG A 174 -16.05 6.73 4.22
CA ARG A 174 -14.95 7.57 3.80
C ARG A 174 -13.77 6.70 3.33
N PHE A 175 -13.29 6.99 2.13
CA PHE A 175 -12.08 6.40 1.55
C PHE A 175 -10.99 7.46 1.54
N GLU A 176 -9.83 7.13 2.09
CA GLU A 176 -8.70 8.07 2.17
C GLU A 176 -7.43 7.46 1.59
N MET A 177 -6.62 8.33 1.01
CA MET A 177 -5.23 8.10 0.65
C MET A 177 -4.40 9.20 1.31
N ARG A 178 -3.70 8.89 2.40
CA ARG A 178 -2.90 9.85 3.15
C ARG A 178 -1.43 9.76 2.74
N ARG A 179 -0.76 10.88 2.74
CA ARG A 179 0.69 10.92 2.58
C ARG A 179 1.37 10.63 3.90
N ILE A 180 2.48 9.90 3.85
CA ILE A 180 3.37 9.71 5.01
C ILE A 180 4.03 11.03 5.43
N CYS A 181 4.22 11.98 4.49
CA CYS A 181 4.81 13.27 4.75
C CYS A 181 4.18 14.35 3.87
N THR A 182 3.73 15.44 4.47
CA THR A 182 3.16 16.59 3.75
C THR A 182 4.17 17.35 2.91
N HIS A 183 5.47 17.17 3.18
CA HIS A 183 6.56 17.82 2.43
C HIS A 183 6.89 17.11 1.11
N TRP A 184 6.41 15.90 0.91
CA TRP A 184 6.73 15.07 -0.27
C TRP A 184 6.45 15.76 -1.61
N GLU A 185 5.41 16.60 -1.65
CA GLU A 185 5.00 17.28 -2.87
C GLU A 185 5.89 18.48 -3.25
N LYS A 186 6.53 19.11 -2.27
CA LYS A 186 7.34 20.34 -2.50
C LYS A 186 8.57 20.08 -3.38
N VAL A 187 9.07 18.87 -3.44
CA VAL A 187 10.32 18.52 -4.13
C VAL A 187 10.11 18.22 -5.61
N ARG A 188 8.96 17.63 -5.99
CA ARG A 188 8.75 17.08 -7.36
C ARG A 188 7.72 17.81 -8.22
N SER A 189 6.83 18.61 -7.67
CA SER A 189 5.67 19.12 -8.39
C SER A 189 5.64 20.63 -8.67
N LYS A 190 6.78 21.33 -8.61
CA LYS A 190 6.82 22.75 -8.95
C LYS A 190 6.24 22.99 -10.36
N GLY A 191 4.99 23.49 -10.41
CA GLY A 191 4.38 24.00 -11.62
C GLY A 191 3.75 22.99 -12.58
N ARG A 192 3.72 21.68 -12.28
CA ARG A 192 3.02 20.72 -13.14
C ARG A 192 1.55 20.61 -12.76
N PRO A 193 0.60 20.65 -13.73
CA PRO A 193 -0.81 20.35 -13.48
C PRO A 193 -0.95 18.97 -12.83
N LYS A 194 -1.90 18.84 -11.91
CA LYS A 194 -2.15 17.58 -11.21
C LYS A 194 -3.16 16.77 -11.98
N ARG A 195 -3.04 15.45 -11.91
CA ARG A 195 -4.06 14.51 -12.39
C ARG A 195 -5.10 14.30 -11.28
N PRO A 196 -6.40 14.28 -11.59
CA PRO A 196 -7.43 14.01 -10.60
C PRO A 196 -7.45 12.53 -10.21
N PHE A 197 -7.92 12.25 -9.00
CA PHE A 197 -8.20 10.92 -8.50
C PHE A 197 -9.71 10.70 -8.41
N ILE A 198 -10.14 9.49 -8.75
CA ILE A 198 -11.53 9.08 -8.81
C ILE A 198 -11.71 7.79 -8.03
N LEU A 199 -12.69 7.74 -7.13
CA LEU A 199 -13.23 6.53 -6.54
C LEU A 199 -14.32 5.98 -7.47
N SER A 200 -14.26 4.70 -7.82
CA SER A 200 -15.24 4.06 -8.70
C SER A 200 -15.77 2.77 -8.07
N PHE A 201 -17.08 2.58 -8.08
CA PHE A 201 -17.75 1.36 -7.61
C PHE A 201 -19.00 1.07 -8.42
N GLY A 202 -19.49 -0.17 -8.35
CA GLY A 202 -20.59 -0.67 -9.21
C GLY A 202 -20.09 -1.17 -10.55
N ASN A 203 -20.97 -1.80 -11.32
CA ASN A 203 -20.66 -2.49 -12.56
C ASN A 203 -21.44 -1.95 -13.75
N GLY A 204 -20.83 -1.88 -14.93
CA GLY A 204 -21.46 -1.48 -16.17
C GLY A 204 -22.15 -0.09 -16.09
N PRO A 205 -23.44 0.01 -16.47
CA PRO A 205 -24.17 1.28 -16.46
C PRO A 205 -24.42 1.82 -15.04
N ASP A 206 -24.37 0.95 -14.02
CA ASP A 206 -24.58 1.32 -12.62
C ASP A 206 -23.30 1.84 -11.95
N THR A 207 -22.21 1.98 -12.70
CA THR A 207 -20.95 2.48 -12.16
C THR A 207 -21.09 3.91 -11.65
N GLN A 208 -20.82 4.11 -10.37
CA GLN A 208 -20.69 5.42 -9.74
C GLN A 208 -19.22 5.84 -9.67
N ARG A 209 -18.98 7.12 -9.92
CA ARG A 209 -17.64 7.73 -9.80
C ARG A 209 -17.74 8.97 -8.93
N LEU A 210 -16.85 9.03 -7.94
CA LEU A 210 -16.75 10.13 -7.00
C LEU A 210 -15.37 10.76 -7.08
N PRO A 211 -15.25 12.09 -7.08
CA PRO A 211 -13.95 12.73 -7.04
C PRO A 211 -13.31 12.57 -5.67
N PHE A 212 -12.00 12.34 -5.64
CA PHE A 212 -11.24 12.54 -4.42
C PHE A 212 -10.98 14.03 -4.21
N THR A 213 -11.30 14.50 -3.03
CA THR A 213 -11.06 15.89 -2.58
C THR A 213 -9.69 15.97 -1.89
N PRO A 214 -8.86 16.95 -2.22
CA PRO A 214 -7.61 17.17 -1.51
C PRO A 214 -7.85 17.49 -0.03
N MET A 215 -7.02 16.91 0.84
CA MET A 215 -7.00 17.24 2.27
C MET A 215 -6.23 18.53 2.53
N PRO A 216 -6.53 19.24 3.64
CA PRO A 216 -5.76 20.42 4.05
C PRO A 216 -4.27 20.13 4.15
N ARG A 217 -3.46 21.16 3.88
CA ARG A 217 -1.99 21.11 3.99
C ARG A 217 -1.31 20.03 3.16
N GLY A 218 -1.99 19.48 2.14
CA GLY A 218 -1.44 18.43 1.29
C GLY A 218 -1.32 17.07 1.96
N ALA A 219 -2.10 16.81 3.02
CA ALA A 219 -2.05 15.56 3.78
C ALA A 219 -2.52 14.33 2.99
N GLY A 220 -3.12 14.51 1.82
CA GLY A 220 -3.63 13.41 0.99
C GLY A 220 -4.95 13.78 0.30
N TRP A 221 -5.78 12.77 0.10
CA TRP A 221 -7.07 12.89 -0.57
C TRP A 221 -8.11 12.01 0.09
N PHE A 222 -9.38 12.41 0.00
CA PHE A 222 -10.49 11.60 0.47
C PHE A 222 -11.67 11.66 -0.50
N ALA A 223 -12.45 10.58 -0.55
CA ALA A 223 -13.75 10.51 -1.17
C ALA A 223 -14.77 9.99 -0.16
N VAL A 224 -16.01 10.43 -0.27
CA VAL A 224 -17.11 10.01 0.62
C VAL A 224 -18.20 9.38 -0.22
N ALA A 225 -18.47 8.09 0.01
CA ALA A 225 -19.53 7.34 -0.64
C ALA A 225 -20.75 7.20 0.29
N ASP A 226 -21.94 7.25 -0.25
CA ASP A 226 -23.16 6.89 0.43
C ASP A 226 -23.30 5.37 0.47
N ILE A 227 -23.48 4.79 1.66
CA ILE A 227 -23.50 3.32 1.82
C ILE A 227 -24.77 2.72 1.21
N ALA A 228 -25.90 3.41 1.23
CA ALA A 228 -27.11 2.93 0.58
C ALA A 228 -26.95 2.89 -0.94
N ASP A 229 -26.24 3.88 -1.52
CA ASP A 229 -25.89 3.89 -2.94
C ASP A 229 -24.90 2.76 -3.29
N MET A 230 -23.91 2.51 -2.46
CA MET A 230 -22.99 1.39 -2.64
C MET A 230 -23.73 0.04 -2.62
N ARG A 231 -24.60 -0.18 -1.63
CA ARG A 231 -25.43 -1.39 -1.51
C ARG A 231 -26.32 -1.64 -2.73
N ARG A 232 -26.85 -0.57 -3.31
CA ARG A 232 -27.70 -0.66 -4.52
C ARG A 232 -26.90 -1.07 -5.76
N ARG A 233 -25.64 -0.65 -5.88
CA ARG A 233 -24.81 -0.79 -7.09
C ARG A 233 -23.81 -1.94 -7.03
N CYS A 234 -23.47 -2.41 -5.84
CA CYS A 234 -22.46 -3.44 -5.63
C CYS A 234 -23.09 -4.71 -5.08
N LYS A 235 -22.38 -5.80 -5.29
CA LYS A 235 -22.63 -7.12 -4.68
C LYS A 235 -21.40 -7.53 -3.85
N ILE A 236 -21.56 -8.54 -3.02
CA ILE A 236 -20.41 -9.20 -2.35
C ILE A 236 -19.45 -9.71 -3.42
N GLY A 237 -18.17 -9.43 -3.27
CA GLY A 237 -17.11 -9.74 -4.23
C GLY A 237 -16.80 -8.60 -5.21
N ASP A 238 -17.67 -7.60 -5.38
CA ASP A 238 -17.38 -6.44 -6.23
C ASP A 238 -16.27 -5.58 -5.65
N GLN A 239 -15.54 -4.91 -6.54
CA GLN A 239 -14.42 -4.06 -6.15
C GLN A 239 -14.76 -2.57 -6.22
N VAL A 240 -14.24 -1.85 -5.27
CA VAL A 240 -14.17 -0.38 -5.23
C VAL A 240 -12.75 0.01 -5.60
N PHE A 241 -12.57 0.81 -6.63
CA PHE A 241 -11.26 1.21 -7.13
C PHE A 241 -10.96 2.68 -6.85
N ALA A 242 -9.72 2.97 -6.51
CA ALA A 242 -9.16 4.30 -6.66
C ALA A 242 -8.32 4.36 -7.94
N PHE A 243 -8.59 5.34 -8.79
CA PHE A 243 -7.90 5.58 -10.04
C PHE A 243 -7.22 6.95 -10.06
N VAL A 244 -6.07 7.04 -10.74
CA VAL A 244 -5.58 8.31 -11.29
C VAL A 244 -6.03 8.42 -12.74
N VAL A 245 -6.58 9.57 -13.11
CA VAL A 245 -6.98 9.83 -14.50
C VAL A 245 -5.73 10.03 -15.35
N THR A 246 -5.53 9.18 -16.35
CA THR A 246 -4.37 9.22 -17.25
C THR A 246 -4.68 9.90 -18.58
N SER A 247 -5.95 9.85 -19.04
CA SER A 247 -6.43 10.52 -20.23
C SER A 247 -7.88 10.96 -20.06
N PHE A 248 -8.29 12.03 -20.75
CA PHE A 248 -9.64 12.52 -20.75
C PHE A 248 -9.95 13.25 -22.07
N ASP A 249 -11.03 12.85 -22.76
CA ASP A 249 -11.55 13.48 -23.97
C ASP A 249 -10.47 13.64 -25.09
N GLY A 250 -9.63 12.60 -25.26
CA GLY A 250 -8.55 12.60 -26.26
C GLY A 250 -7.24 13.28 -25.81
N GLY A 251 -7.25 14.00 -24.69
CA GLY A 251 -6.05 14.61 -24.08
C GLY A 251 -5.44 13.75 -22.97
N ASP A 252 -4.30 14.17 -22.46
CA ASP A 252 -3.75 13.59 -21.24
C ASP A 252 -4.57 14.05 -20.01
N GLY A 253 -4.43 13.33 -18.89
CA GLY A 253 -5.21 13.62 -17.68
C GLY A 253 -4.69 14.77 -16.83
N PHE A 254 -3.68 15.53 -17.27
CA PHE A 254 -3.13 16.64 -16.51
C PHE A 254 -4.03 17.89 -16.54
N GLY A 255 -4.27 18.50 -15.39
CA GLY A 255 -5.07 19.72 -15.26
C GLY A 255 -6.57 19.52 -15.43
N VAL A 256 -7.04 18.30 -15.64
CA VAL A 256 -8.46 17.98 -15.72
C VAL A 256 -9.09 18.08 -14.34
N ASN A 257 -10.30 18.66 -14.23
CA ASN A 257 -11.05 18.66 -12.98
C ASN A 257 -11.71 17.30 -12.74
N ALA A 258 -11.65 16.81 -11.52
CA ALA A 258 -12.29 15.55 -11.15
C ALA A 258 -13.82 15.57 -11.38
N SER A 259 -14.46 16.72 -11.16
CA SER A 259 -15.88 16.95 -11.45
C SER A 259 -16.22 16.76 -12.92
N ASP A 260 -15.36 17.20 -13.83
CA ASP A 260 -15.60 17.06 -15.27
C ASP A 260 -15.57 15.59 -15.69
N VAL A 261 -14.64 14.81 -15.11
CA VAL A 261 -14.56 13.36 -15.35
C VAL A 261 -15.81 12.66 -14.84
N THR A 262 -16.26 12.99 -13.61
CA THR A 262 -17.40 12.31 -12.98
C THR A 262 -18.74 12.69 -13.61
N SER A 263 -18.93 13.92 -14.06
CA SER A 263 -20.16 14.39 -14.72
C SER A 263 -20.28 13.96 -16.19
N SER A 264 -19.18 13.52 -16.80
CA SER A 264 -19.12 13.10 -18.21
C SER A 264 -19.19 11.59 -18.42
N ILE A 265 -19.64 10.83 -17.41
CA ILE A 265 -19.77 9.38 -17.48
C ILE A 265 -20.69 9.01 -18.67
N GLY A 266 -20.20 8.12 -19.55
CA GLY A 266 -20.90 7.70 -20.75
C GLY A 266 -20.95 8.73 -21.89
N LYS A 267 -20.44 9.96 -21.70
CA LYS A 267 -20.42 11.02 -22.73
C LYS A 267 -19.02 11.28 -23.28
N LYS A 268 -18.00 11.16 -22.45
CA LYS A 268 -16.61 11.39 -22.84
C LYS A 268 -15.74 10.19 -22.47
N ALA A 269 -14.79 9.89 -23.34
CA ALA A 269 -13.79 8.84 -23.08
C ALA A 269 -12.82 9.30 -22.00
N TRP A 270 -12.49 8.39 -21.09
CA TRP A 270 -11.45 8.60 -20.10
C TRP A 270 -10.63 7.33 -19.88
N GLY A 271 -9.37 7.47 -19.53
CA GLY A 271 -8.50 6.40 -19.11
C GLY A 271 -8.04 6.63 -17.69
N GLY A 272 -7.89 5.55 -16.94
CA GLY A 272 -7.39 5.59 -15.57
C GLY A 272 -6.41 4.46 -15.30
N ALA A 273 -5.40 4.73 -14.46
CA ALA A 273 -4.57 3.70 -13.87
C ALA A 273 -5.03 3.43 -12.44
N SER A 274 -5.21 2.16 -12.10
CA SER A 274 -5.57 1.76 -10.74
C SER A 274 -4.45 2.14 -9.77
N LEU A 275 -4.85 2.67 -8.62
CA LEU A 275 -3.98 3.02 -7.50
C LEU A 275 -4.06 1.98 -6.40
N THR A 276 -5.27 1.51 -6.13
CA THR A 276 -5.59 0.46 -5.17
C THR A 276 -7.05 0.03 -5.35
N SER A 277 -7.44 -1.04 -4.66
CA SER A 277 -8.83 -1.49 -4.62
C SER A 277 -9.22 -2.05 -3.25
N TRP A 278 -10.51 -2.01 -3.00
CA TRP A 278 -11.19 -2.66 -1.88
C TRP A 278 -12.24 -3.64 -2.43
N THR A 279 -12.52 -4.70 -1.71
CA THR A 279 -13.51 -5.71 -2.08
C THR A 279 -14.68 -5.66 -1.11
N ILE A 280 -15.91 -5.59 -1.61
CA ILE A 280 -17.11 -5.68 -0.79
C ILE A 280 -17.20 -7.10 -0.24
N HIS A 281 -17.09 -7.24 1.08
CA HIS A 281 -17.07 -8.52 1.78
C HIS A 281 -18.44 -8.84 2.43
N ALA A 282 -19.12 -7.82 2.94
CA ALA A 282 -20.46 -7.93 3.53
C ALA A 282 -21.31 -6.70 3.17
N MET A 283 -22.67 -6.88 3.21
CA MET A 283 -23.65 -5.89 2.73
C MET A 283 -24.55 -5.39 3.84
#